data_5d1b5eb2fb015200a426cc8b6e003d2d
#
_entry.id   5d1b5eb2fb015200a426cc8b6e003d2d
#
_cell.length_a   1.000
_cell.length_b   1.000
_cell.length_c   1.000
_cell.angle_alpha   90.00
_cell.angle_beta   90.00
_cell.angle_gamma   90.00
#
_symmetry.space_group_name_H-M   'P 1'
#
loop_
_entity.id
_entity.type
_entity.pdbx_description
1 polymer ?
#
loop_
_entity_poly.entity_id
_entity_poly.type
_entity_poly.pdbx_seq_one_letter_code
_entity_poly.pdbx_strand_id
1 'polypeptide(L)'
;MAVLTGKVAVITGGSAGIGFATARAFRDEGAQVFITGRRKDALDAAVAELGSGVTGVVCDVSVPAELDAFYQAVREQAGGIDVLVANAGIGTAAPLGEVTEEVIDSVFATNVKGTIFTFQQALPHLNAGASVILTGSTAATRPDPGLEVYAASKAAVRSLARGWALSSRARGFRVNVVSPGGTRTPGLLELIPAEVLKQAEEGVPLGRLAEPKEIAAVTTFLASDASSYVNGAEFFADGGYAQV
;
A
#
# COMPACT_ATOMS: atom_id res chain seq x y z
N MET A 1 -0.73 -1.09 25.25
CA MET A 1 0.68 -1.28 24.84
C MET A 1 0.73 -1.08 23.35
N ALA A 2 1.74 -0.37 22.85
CA ALA A 2 1.94 -0.17 21.42
C ALA A 2 2.21 -1.54 20.74
N VAL A 3 1.42 -1.86 19.70
CA VAL A 3 1.37 -3.22 19.13
C VAL A 3 2.50 -3.53 18.15
N LEU A 4 3.31 -2.52 17.77
CA LEU A 4 4.45 -2.66 16.87
C LEU A 4 5.79 -2.26 17.53
N THR A 5 5.85 -2.22 18.86
CA THR A 5 7.07 -1.87 19.59
C THR A 5 8.24 -2.77 19.19
N GLY A 6 9.34 -2.15 18.76
CA GLY A 6 10.58 -2.85 18.36
C GLY A 6 10.50 -3.49 16.97
N LYS A 7 9.41 -3.32 16.22
CA LYS A 7 9.28 -3.78 14.84
C LYS A 7 9.90 -2.78 13.85
N VAL A 8 10.49 -3.29 12.80
CA VAL A 8 10.97 -2.52 11.65
C VAL A 8 9.95 -2.64 10.53
N ALA A 9 9.39 -1.49 10.11
CA ALA A 9 8.37 -1.44 9.07
C ALA A 9 8.85 -0.66 7.84
N VAL A 10 8.58 -1.21 6.67
CA VAL A 10 8.84 -0.58 5.37
C VAL A 10 7.52 -0.30 4.67
N ILE A 11 7.34 0.94 4.17
CA ILE A 11 6.12 1.36 3.47
C ILE A 11 6.51 2.06 2.17
N THR A 12 6.15 1.48 1.03
CA THR A 12 6.34 2.16 -0.25
C THR A 12 5.22 3.15 -0.52
N GLY A 13 5.55 4.31 -1.14
CA GLY A 13 4.58 5.38 -1.34
C GLY A 13 4.12 6.03 -0.02
N GLY A 14 5.04 6.16 0.95
CA GLY A 14 4.75 6.67 2.29
C GLY A 14 4.71 8.20 2.41
N SER A 15 4.94 8.94 1.33
CA SER A 15 5.00 10.41 1.37
C SER A 15 3.63 11.11 1.35
N ALA A 16 2.53 10.39 1.09
CA ALA A 16 1.18 10.96 1.04
C ALA A 16 0.08 9.92 1.28
N GLY A 17 -1.14 10.35 1.50
CA GLY A 17 -2.36 9.56 1.51
C GLY A 17 -2.34 8.39 2.49
N ILE A 18 -2.73 7.22 2.01
CA ILE A 18 -2.82 5.98 2.82
C ILE A 18 -1.45 5.58 3.36
N GLY A 19 -0.39 5.63 2.53
CA GLY A 19 0.96 5.27 2.95
C GLY A 19 1.48 6.17 4.06
N PHE A 20 1.25 7.47 3.98
CA PHE A 20 1.61 8.43 5.02
C PHE A 20 0.84 8.19 6.33
N ALA A 21 -0.48 7.98 6.24
CA ALA A 21 -1.30 7.66 7.41
C ALA A 21 -0.88 6.33 8.07
N THR A 22 -0.49 5.34 7.26
CA THR A 22 0.04 4.06 7.75
C THR A 22 1.39 4.26 8.44
N ALA A 23 2.28 5.07 7.87
CA ALA A 23 3.57 5.39 8.50
C ALA A 23 3.38 6.07 9.86
N ARG A 24 2.45 7.01 9.95
CA ARG A 24 2.08 7.66 11.21
C ARG A 24 1.56 6.66 12.23
N ALA A 25 0.60 5.81 11.84
CA ALA A 25 0.02 4.81 12.73
C ALA A 25 1.09 3.82 13.24
N PHE A 26 1.97 3.35 12.37
CA PHE A 26 3.03 2.41 12.75
C PHE A 26 4.04 3.03 13.70
N ARG A 27 4.46 4.29 13.44
CA ARG A 27 5.33 5.05 14.36
C ARG A 27 4.67 5.21 15.72
N ASP A 28 3.40 5.60 15.76
CA ASP A 28 2.65 5.80 17.00
C ASP A 28 2.47 4.49 17.79
N GLU A 29 2.48 3.35 17.09
CA GLU A 29 2.51 2.00 17.67
C GLU A 29 3.92 1.47 17.97
N GLY A 30 4.94 2.32 17.89
CA GLY A 30 6.31 2.04 18.36
C GLY A 30 7.22 1.36 17.35
N ALA A 31 6.86 1.31 16.07
CA ALA A 31 7.74 0.80 15.02
C ALA A 31 8.81 1.82 14.62
N GLN A 32 9.98 1.33 14.22
CA GLN A 32 10.90 2.07 13.37
C GLN A 32 10.41 1.97 11.93
N VAL A 33 10.14 3.11 11.28
CA VAL A 33 9.46 3.14 9.97
C VAL A 33 10.38 3.68 8.90
N PHE A 34 10.46 2.96 7.77
CA PHE A 34 11.12 3.41 6.55
C PHE A 34 10.06 3.65 5.48
N ILE A 35 10.06 4.84 4.88
CA ILE A 35 9.13 5.20 3.81
C ILE A 35 9.86 5.53 2.52
N THR A 36 9.21 5.24 1.38
CA THR A 36 9.70 5.68 0.08
C THR A 36 8.74 6.61 -0.63
N GLY A 37 9.28 7.42 -1.51
CA GLY A 37 8.56 8.25 -2.46
C GLY A 37 9.48 8.71 -3.58
N ARG A 38 8.92 9.01 -4.75
CA ARG A 38 9.70 9.45 -5.92
C ARG A 38 10.14 10.90 -5.84
N ARG A 39 9.32 11.75 -5.21
CA ARG A 39 9.60 13.18 -5.10
C ARG A 39 10.27 13.47 -3.76
N LYS A 40 11.52 13.93 -3.86
CA LYS A 40 12.35 14.21 -2.69
C LYS A 40 11.71 15.25 -1.75
N ASP A 41 11.21 16.35 -2.31
CA ASP A 41 10.56 17.43 -1.56
C ASP A 41 9.35 16.95 -0.73
N ALA A 42 8.47 16.18 -1.36
CA ALA A 42 7.31 15.61 -0.69
C ALA A 42 7.70 14.56 0.37
N LEU A 43 8.75 13.78 0.11
CA LEU A 43 9.27 12.80 1.06
C LEU A 43 9.90 13.47 2.28
N ASP A 44 10.72 14.49 2.05
CA ASP A 44 11.36 15.27 3.13
C ASP A 44 10.31 15.96 4.02
N ALA A 45 9.27 16.55 3.42
CA ALA A 45 8.15 17.14 4.15
C ALA A 45 7.40 16.09 4.98
N ALA A 46 7.14 14.92 4.42
CA ALA A 46 6.49 13.82 5.13
C ALA A 46 7.32 13.33 6.32
N VAL A 47 8.63 13.16 6.15
CA VAL A 47 9.53 12.78 7.25
C VAL A 47 9.57 13.86 8.34
N ALA A 48 9.63 15.13 7.96
CA ALA A 48 9.63 16.24 8.92
C ALA A 48 8.31 16.27 9.75
N GLU A 49 7.16 16.03 9.11
CA GLU A 49 5.86 15.96 9.78
C GLU A 49 5.73 14.72 10.67
N LEU A 50 6.19 13.56 10.19
CA LEU A 50 6.17 12.32 10.96
C LEU A 50 7.15 12.36 12.15
N GLY A 51 8.27 13.06 12.03
CA GLY A 51 9.22 13.24 13.12
C GLY A 51 10.07 11.99 13.41
N SER A 52 10.48 11.85 14.67
CA SER A 52 11.41 10.78 15.09
C SER A 52 10.84 9.38 14.85
N GLY A 53 11.72 8.42 14.54
CA GLY A 53 11.35 7.03 14.27
C GLY A 53 10.97 6.76 12.81
N VAL A 54 11.01 7.79 11.94
CA VAL A 54 10.71 7.65 10.51
C VAL A 54 11.92 8.08 9.66
N THR A 55 12.30 7.24 8.72
CA THR A 55 13.37 7.49 7.73
C THR A 55 12.78 7.47 6.32
N GLY A 56 13.07 8.48 5.52
CA GLY A 56 12.67 8.56 4.12
C GLY A 56 13.84 8.26 3.18
N VAL A 57 13.58 7.44 2.16
CA VAL A 57 14.54 7.16 1.08
C VAL A 57 13.87 7.35 -0.27
N VAL A 58 14.45 8.17 -1.13
CA VAL A 58 13.92 8.37 -2.49
C VAL A 58 14.05 7.06 -3.26
N CYS A 59 12.91 6.58 -3.79
CA CYS A 59 12.87 5.33 -4.54
C CYS A 59 11.62 5.31 -5.43
N ASP A 60 11.81 5.02 -6.71
CA ASP A 60 10.76 4.62 -7.64
C ASP A 60 10.66 3.09 -7.67
N VAL A 61 9.54 2.55 -7.19
CA VAL A 61 9.33 1.09 -7.13
C VAL A 61 9.31 0.42 -8.50
N SER A 62 9.13 1.17 -9.59
CA SER A 62 9.21 0.65 -10.96
C SER A 62 10.65 0.40 -11.44
N VAL A 63 11.65 0.89 -10.68
CA VAL A 63 13.09 0.78 -10.96
C VAL A 63 13.74 -0.18 -9.96
N PRO A 64 13.99 -1.46 -10.33
CA PRO A 64 14.51 -2.47 -9.39
C PRO A 64 15.80 -2.07 -8.67
N ALA A 65 16.73 -1.41 -9.36
CA ALA A 65 18.00 -0.99 -8.74
C ALA A 65 17.82 0.03 -7.60
N GLU A 66 16.78 0.86 -7.64
CA GLU A 66 16.47 1.79 -6.55
C GLU A 66 15.89 1.05 -5.34
N LEU A 67 15.10 0.00 -5.55
CA LEU A 67 14.63 -0.87 -4.49
C LEU A 67 15.78 -1.64 -3.82
N ASP A 68 16.77 -2.13 -4.58
CA ASP A 68 17.96 -2.79 -4.03
C ASP A 68 18.72 -1.84 -3.10
N ALA A 69 18.99 -0.61 -3.56
CA ALA A 69 19.67 0.40 -2.74
C ALA A 69 18.87 0.76 -1.48
N PHE A 70 17.52 0.86 -1.63
CA PHE A 70 16.63 1.12 -0.50
C PHE A 70 16.70 0.01 0.56
N TYR A 71 16.60 -1.26 0.17
CA TYR A 71 16.64 -2.37 1.13
C TYR A 71 18.01 -2.56 1.77
N GLN A 72 19.09 -2.24 1.07
CA GLN A 72 20.41 -2.19 1.68
C GLN A 72 20.48 -1.13 2.78
N ALA A 73 19.97 0.09 2.52
CA ALA A 73 19.92 1.14 3.54
C ALA A 73 19.08 0.75 4.77
N VAL A 74 17.94 0.05 4.56
CA VAL A 74 17.13 -0.48 5.67
C VAL A 74 17.92 -1.51 6.47
N ARG A 75 18.61 -2.44 5.79
CA ARG A 75 19.41 -3.48 6.44
C ARG A 75 20.55 -2.90 7.28
N GLU A 76 21.25 -1.91 6.75
CA GLU A 76 22.36 -1.26 7.45
C GLU A 76 21.91 -0.52 8.72
N GLN A 77 20.72 0.09 8.69
CA GLN A 77 20.19 0.90 9.79
C GLN A 77 19.37 0.10 10.82
N ALA A 78 18.72 -0.99 10.40
CA ALA A 78 17.75 -1.70 11.23
C ALA A 78 17.90 -3.23 11.24
N GLY A 79 18.79 -3.80 10.43
CA GLY A 79 19.13 -5.24 10.43
C GLY A 79 18.15 -6.12 9.66
N GLY A 80 16.83 -5.86 9.68
CA GLY A 80 15.82 -6.68 9.01
C GLY A 80 14.45 -5.99 8.97
N ILE A 81 13.47 -6.64 8.38
CA ILE A 81 12.12 -6.11 8.15
C ILE A 81 11.09 -7.04 8.79
N ASP A 82 10.28 -6.51 9.71
CA ASP A 82 9.17 -7.23 10.34
C ASP A 82 7.85 -7.00 9.61
N VAL A 83 7.68 -5.81 9.02
CA VAL A 83 6.46 -5.44 8.30
C VAL A 83 6.82 -4.77 6.97
N LEU A 84 6.28 -5.31 5.89
CA LEU A 84 6.37 -4.71 4.55
C LEU A 84 4.98 -4.30 4.07
N VAL A 85 4.80 -3.02 3.75
CA VAL A 85 3.58 -2.51 3.10
C VAL A 85 3.91 -2.07 1.67
N ALA A 86 3.54 -2.88 0.70
CA ALA A 86 3.61 -2.53 -0.72
C ALA A 86 2.40 -1.67 -1.09
N ASN A 87 2.51 -0.36 -0.83
CA ASN A 87 1.41 0.58 -0.97
C ASN A 87 1.56 1.49 -2.20
N ALA A 88 2.77 1.71 -2.71
CA ALA A 88 2.97 2.56 -3.88
C ALA A 88 2.07 2.14 -5.05
N GLY A 89 1.35 3.11 -5.61
CA GLY A 89 0.44 2.86 -6.71
C GLY A 89 -0.04 4.16 -7.34
N ILE A 90 -0.49 4.08 -8.58
CA ILE A 90 -1.11 5.17 -9.32
C ILE A 90 -2.44 4.73 -9.89
N GLY A 91 -3.38 5.66 -10.00
CA GLY A 91 -4.63 5.52 -10.73
C GLY A 91 -4.65 6.52 -11.88
N THR A 92 -5.04 6.07 -13.06
CA THR A 92 -5.24 6.92 -14.22
C THR A 92 -6.58 6.56 -14.83
N ALA A 93 -7.44 7.56 -15.01
CA ALA A 93 -8.69 7.39 -15.71
C ALA A 93 -8.44 7.43 -17.22
N ALA A 94 -8.99 6.47 -17.94
CA ALA A 94 -8.99 6.43 -19.41
C ALA A 94 -10.30 5.77 -19.88
N PRO A 95 -11.22 6.52 -20.53
CA PRO A 95 -12.47 5.97 -21.03
C PRO A 95 -12.24 4.80 -22.00
N LEU A 96 -13.20 3.88 -22.04
CA LEU A 96 -13.16 2.76 -22.98
C LEU A 96 -13.03 3.25 -24.43
N GLY A 97 -12.02 2.79 -25.14
CA GLY A 97 -11.65 3.23 -26.49
C GLY A 97 -10.61 4.36 -26.55
N GLU A 98 -10.25 4.96 -25.40
CA GLU A 98 -9.24 6.02 -25.28
C GLU A 98 -8.00 5.58 -24.48
N VAL A 99 -7.94 4.29 -24.10
CA VAL A 99 -6.78 3.73 -23.39
C VAL A 99 -5.57 3.74 -24.31
N THR A 100 -4.49 4.38 -23.87
CA THR A 100 -3.21 4.43 -24.60
C THR A 100 -2.19 3.46 -24.01
N GLU A 101 -1.13 3.16 -24.76
CA GLU A 101 -0.02 2.31 -24.33
C GLU A 101 0.66 2.91 -23.08
N GLU A 102 0.83 4.25 -23.02
CA GLU A 102 1.43 4.94 -21.88
C GLU A 102 0.62 4.78 -20.58
N VAL A 103 -0.72 4.76 -20.69
CA VAL A 103 -1.58 4.50 -19.52
C VAL A 103 -1.37 3.07 -19.02
N ILE A 104 -1.36 2.10 -19.92
CA ILE A 104 -1.13 0.69 -19.56
C ILE A 104 0.25 0.55 -18.92
N ASP A 105 1.28 1.02 -19.59
CA ASP A 105 2.67 0.87 -19.14
C ASP A 105 2.91 1.53 -17.80
N SER A 106 2.46 2.76 -17.60
CA SER A 106 2.67 3.48 -16.33
C SER A 106 1.96 2.81 -15.16
N VAL A 107 0.69 2.41 -15.36
CA VAL A 107 -0.11 1.75 -14.31
C VAL A 107 0.48 0.37 -13.98
N PHE A 108 0.81 -0.45 -14.97
CA PHE A 108 1.37 -1.78 -14.72
C PHE A 108 2.80 -1.73 -14.22
N ALA A 109 3.63 -0.78 -14.70
CA ALA A 109 4.99 -0.59 -14.19
C ALA A 109 4.99 -0.29 -12.69
N THR A 110 4.10 0.59 -12.23
CA THR A 110 4.03 0.95 -10.81
C THR A 110 3.28 -0.08 -9.99
N ASN A 111 2.03 -0.41 -10.37
CA ASN A 111 1.13 -1.19 -9.52
C ASN A 111 1.43 -2.69 -9.52
N VAL A 112 1.91 -3.24 -10.63
CA VAL A 112 2.16 -4.67 -10.76
C VAL A 112 3.64 -4.98 -10.66
N LYS A 113 4.45 -4.51 -11.60
CA LYS A 113 5.91 -4.71 -11.61
C LYS A 113 6.54 -4.17 -10.33
N GLY A 114 6.17 -2.94 -9.92
CA GLY A 114 6.66 -2.31 -8.70
C GLY A 114 6.30 -3.12 -7.44
N THR A 115 5.08 -3.63 -7.33
CA THR A 115 4.67 -4.51 -6.22
C THR A 115 5.44 -5.82 -6.21
N ILE A 116 5.66 -6.43 -7.38
CA ILE A 116 6.44 -7.68 -7.49
C ILE A 116 7.86 -7.46 -7.00
N PHE A 117 8.56 -6.44 -7.49
CA PHE A 117 9.94 -6.17 -7.11
C PHE A 117 10.06 -5.65 -5.67
N THR A 118 9.10 -4.84 -5.19
CA THR A 118 9.03 -4.44 -3.79
C THR A 118 9.07 -5.67 -2.88
N PHE A 119 8.27 -6.70 -3.17
CA PHE A 119 8.28 -7.91 -2.34
C PHE A 119 9.49 -8.81 -2.61
N GLN A 120 9.83 -9.06 -3.88
CA GLN A 120 10.92 -9.97 -4.25
C GLN A 120 12.26 -9.54 -3.65
N GLN A 121 12.58 -8.25 -3.70
CA GLN A 121 13.83 -7.72 -3.17
C GLN A 121 13.82 -7.55 -1.64
N ALA A 122 12.64 -7.44 -1.03
CA ALA A 122 12.52 -7.49 0.42
C ALA A 122 12.78 -8.89 1.01
N LEU A 123 12.52 -9.97 0.24
CA LEU A 123 12.58 -11.36 0.74
C LEU A 123 13.87 -11.72 1.51
N PRO A 124 15.09 -11.34 1.06
CA PRO A 124 16.32 -11.65 1.78
C PRO A 124 16.46 -10.88 3.10
N HIS A 125 15.65 -9.85 3.32
CA HIS A 125 15.69 -8.94 4.45
C HIS A 125 14.54 -9.16 5.44
N LEU A 126 13.57 -10.02 5.13
CA LEU A 126 12.44 -10.31 6.01
C LEU A 126 12.88 -11.12 7.21
N ASN A 127 12.48 -10.68 8.40
CA ASN A 127 12.61 -11.43 9.64
C ASN A 127 11.61 -12.60 9.65
N ALA A 128 11.90 -13.64 10.44
CA ALA A 128 10.96 -14.72 10.66
C ALA A 128 9.66 -14.20 11.29
N GLY A 129 8.51 -14.60 10.74
CA GLY A 129 7.20 -14.11 11.17
C GLY A 129 6.79 -12.77 10.55
N ALA A 130 7.55 -12.23 9.61
CA ALA A 130 7.23 -10.96 8.96
C ALA A 130 5.81 -10.92 8.37
N SER A 131 5.18 -9.75 8.44
CA SER A 131 3.88 -9.47 7.82
C SER A 131 4.06 -8.65 6.55
N VAL A 132 3.60 -9.18 5.42
CA VAL A 132 3.57 -8.49 4.12
C VAL A 132 2.14 -8.08 3.81
N ILE A 133 1.93 -6.80 3.53
CA ILE A 133 0.62 -6.23 3.28
C ILE A 133 0.66 -5.53 1.93
N LEU A 134 -0.22 -5.94 1.02
CA LEU A 134 -0.35 -5.34 -0.30
C LEU A 134 -1.56 -4.42 -0.31
N THR A 135 -1.42 -3.23 -0.88
CA THR A 135 -2.55 -2.32 -1.07
C THR A 135 -3.28 -2.65 -2.36
N GLY A 136 -4.42 -3.33 -2.20
CA GLY A 136 -5.39 -3.60 -3.25
C GLY A 136 -6.29 -2.41 -3.57
N SER A 137 -7.52 -2.69 -3.96
CA SER A 137 -8.62 -1.73 -4.15
C SER A 137 -9.93 -2.47 -4.33
N THR A 138 -11.03 -1.87 -3.93
CA THR A 138 -12.39 -2.33 -4.31
C THR A 138 -12.57 -2.42 -5.82
N ALA A 139 -11.86 -1.59 -6.60
CA ALA A 139 -11.87 -1.63 -8.05
C ALA A 139 -11.47 -3.00 -8.64
N ALA A 140 -10.69 -3.81 -7.92
CA ALA A 140 -10.36 -5.18 -8.33
C ALA A 140 -11.58 -6.12 -8.37
N THR A 141 -12.68 -5.75 -7.70
CA THR A 141 -13.91 -6.56 -7.58
C THR A 141 -15.11 -5.84 -8.20
N ARG A 142 -15.18 -4.53 -8.00
CA ARG A 142 -16.23 -3.64 -8.52
C ARG A 142 -15.56 -2.44 -9.20
N PRO A 143 -15.16 -2.58 -10.49
CA PRO A 143 -14.51 -1.51 -11.22
C PRO A 143 -15.49 -0.39 -11.56
N ASP A 144 -15.02 0.86 -11.50
CA ASP A 144 -15.74 2.00 -11.99
C ASP A 144 -15.40 2.24 -13.47
N PRO A 145 -16.33 2.74 -14.31
CA PRO A 145 -16.06 3.06 -15.70
C PRO A 145 -14.87 4.04 -15.85
N GLY A 146 -14.02 3.78 -16.83
CA GLY A 146 -12.79 4.56 -17.07
C GLY A 146 -11.62 4.18 -16.16
N LEU A 147 -11.78 3.24 -15.22
CA LEU A 147 -10.70 2.74 -14.35
C LEU A 147 -10.33 1.28 -14.62
N GLU A 148 -10.69 0.72 -15.79
CA GLU A 148 -10.53 -0.70 -16.09
C GLU A 148 -9.06 -1.16 -16.04
N VAL A 149 -8.11 -0.34 -16.54
CA VAL A 149 -6.67 -0.66 -16.49
C VAL A 149 -6.16 -0.65 -15.05
N TYR A 150 -6.57 0.34 -14.25
CA TYR A 150 -6.26 0.38 -12.82
C TYR A 150 -6.85 -0.83 -12.10
N ALA A 151 -8.12 -1.14 -12.32
CA ALA A 151 -8.82 -2.28 -11.73
C ALA A 151 -8.12 -3.60 -12.05
N ALA A 152 -7.72 -3.81 -13.31
CA ALA A 152 -6.95 -4.98 -13.75
C ALA A 152 -5.61 -5.08 -13.00
N SER A 153 -4.91 -3.96 -12.82
CA SER A 153 -3.65 -3.94 -12.04
C SER A 153 -3.86 -4.34 -10.58
N LYS A 154 -4.96 -3.91 -9.96
CA LYS A 154 -5.31 -4.26 -8.56
C LYS A 154 -5.82 -5.70 -8.42
N ALA A 155 -6.49 -6.23 -9.44
CA ALA A 155 -6.82 -7.65 -9.51
C ALA A 155 -5.55 -8.52 -9.61
N ALA A 156 -4.54 -8.08 -10.34
CA ALA A 156 -3.22 -8.75 -10.37
C ALA A 156 -2.56 -8.77 -8.98
N VAL A 157 -2.55 -7.64 -8.25
CA VAL A 157 -2.01 -7.57 -6.86
C VAL A 157 -2.71 -8.56 -5.93
N ARG A 158 -4.04 -8.64 -6.01
CA ARG A 158 -4.86 -9.61 -5.26
C ARG A 158 -4.47 -11.06 -5.57
N SER A 159 -4.25 -11.39 -6.86
CA SER A 159 -3.81 -12.72 -7.29
C SER A 159 -2.40 -13.05 -6.79
N LEU A 160 -1.46 -12.10 -6.86
CA LEU A 160 -0.10 -12.25 -6.37
C LEU A 160 -0.07 -12.59 -4.86
N ALA A 161 -0.87 -11.91 -4.04
CA ALA A 161 -0.94 -12.17 -2.60
C ALA A 161 -1.30 -13.65 -2.31
N ARG A 162 -2.28 -14.20 -3.03
CA ARG A 162 -2.69 -15.60 -2.87
C ARG A 162 -1.58 -16.57 -3.27
N GLY A 163 -0.91 -16.31 -4.41
CA GLY A 163 0.22 -17.12 -4.87
C GLY A 163 1.40 -17.08 -3.89
N TRP A 164 1.71 -15.91 -3.35
CA TRP A 164 2.80 -15.76 -2.38
C TRP A 164 2.47 -16.36 -1.01
N ALA A 165 1.22 -16.31 -0.59
CA ALA A 165 0.77 -16.97 0.64
C ALA A 165 0.98 -18.50 0.59
N LEU A 166 0.88 -19.14 -0.57
CA LEU A 166 1.21 -20.57 -0.74
C LEU A 166 2.69 -20.86 -0.48
N SER A 167 3.57 -19.91 -0.80
CA SER A 167 5.02 -20.02 -0.62
C SER A 167 5.50 -19.59 0.79
N SER A 168 4.61 -19.07 1.63
CA SER A 168 4.95 -18.45 2.92
C SER A 168 5.44 -19.48 3.95
N ARG A 169 4.94 -20.71 3.91
CA ARG A 169 5.29 -21.76 4.88
C ARG A 169 6.79 -22.03 4.96
N ALA A 170 7.46 -22.10 3.83
CA ALA A 170 8.90 -22.40 3.79
C ALA A 170 9.78 -21.20 4.21
N ARG A 171 9.23 -20.00 4.21
CA ARG A 171 9.97 -18.75 4.43
C ARG A 171 9.55 -17.99 5.69
N GLY A 172 8.49 -18.42 6.36
CA GLY A 172 8.06 -17.89 7.65
C GLY A 172 7.52 -16.46 7.62
N PHE A 173 6.75 -16.08 6.58
CA PHE A 173 6.06 -14.78 6.51
C PHE A 173 4.56 -14.98 6.26
N ARG A 174 3.76 -13.93 6.42
CA ARG A 174 2.34 -13.87 6.04
C ARG A 174 2.16 -12.82 4.93
N VAL A 175 1.24 -13.04 4.00
CA VAL A 175 0.88 -12.07 2.96
C VAL A 175 -0.62 -11.86 2.94
N ASN A 176 -1.06 -10.60 3.06
CA ASN A 176 -2.48 -10.23 3.01
C ASN A 176 -2.68 -8.98 2.14
N VAL A 177 -3.92 -8.72 1.78
CA VAL A 177 -4.32 -7.54 1.01
C VAL A 177 -5.25 -6.68 1.85
N VAL A 178 -5.00 -5.37 1.87
CA VAL A 178 -5.98 -4.36 2.26
C VAL A 178 -6.52 -3.74 0.98
N SER A 179 -7.84 -3.81 0.79
CA SER A 179 -8.54 -3.25 -0.38
C SER A 179 -9.40 -2.06 0.06
N PRO A 180 -8.86 -0.83 -0.05
CA PRO A 180 -9.61 0.38 0.27
C PRO A 180 -10.74 0.61 -0.73
N GLY A 181 -11.85 1.18 -0.23
CA GLY A 181 -12.80 1.92 -1.04
C GLY A 181 -12.33 3.35 -1.32
N GLY A 182 -13.22 4.20 -1.78
CA GLY A 182 -12.96 5.62 -1.94
C GLY A 182 -12.40 6.23 -0.65
N THR A 183 -11.18 6.76 -0.72
CA THR A 183 -10.44 7.29 0.44
C THR A 183 -9.99 8.71 0.15
N ARG A 184 -10.24 9.65 1.06
CA ARG A 184 -9.92 11.08 0.95
C ARG A 184 -8.40 11.32 0.98
N THR A 185 -7.73 10.92 -0.08
CA THR A 185 -6.31 11.18 -0.28
C THR A 185 -6.11 12.41 -1.17
N PRO A 186 -4.99 13.14 -1.06
CA PRO A 186 -4.68 14.22 -1.99
C PRO A 186 -4.82 13.80 -3.46
N GLY A 187 -4.28 12.63 -3.82
CA GLY A 187 -4.35 12.13 -5.19
C GLY A 187 -5.78 11.86 -5.69
N LEU A 188 -6.69 11.37 -4.83
CA LEU A 188 -8.10 11.21 -5.20
C LEU A 188 -8.79 12.56 -5.39
N LEU A 189 -8.55 13.48 -4.45
CA LEU A 189 -9.18 14.81 -4.46
C LEU A 189 -8.73 15.70 -5.62
N GLU A 190 -7.50 15.49 -6.09
CA GLU A 190 -6.96 16.17 -7.29
C GLU A 190 -7.50 15.55 -8.59
N LEU A 191 -7.77 14.24 -8.59
CA LEU A 191 -8.16 13.49 -9.78
C LEU A 191 -9.67 13.61 -10.08
N ILE A 192 -10.50 13.72 -9.05
CA ILE A 192 -11.97 13.56 -9.17
C ILE A 192 -12.69 14.87 -8.78
N PRO A 193 -13.57 15.41 -9.65
CA PRO A 193 -14.37 16.59 -9.35
C PRO A 193 -15.26 16.40 -8.11
N ALA A 194 -15.57 17.50 -7.40
CA ALA A 194 -16.32 17.46 -6.14
C ALA A 194 -17.73 16.84 -6.30
N GLU A 195 -18.39 17.08 -7.42
CA GLU A 195 -19.72 16.51 -7.73
C GLU A 195 -19.67 15.00 -7.87
N VAL A 196 -18.59 14.48 -8.50
CA VAL A 196 -18.38 13.02 -8.66
C VAL A 196 -18.02 12.39 -7.33
N LEU A 197 -17.22 13.08 -6.49
CA LEU A 197 -16.93 12.62 -5.13
C LEU A 197 -18.21 12.48 -4.30
N LYS A 198 -19.13 13.45 -4.41
CA LYS A 198 -20.42 13.39 -3.70
C LYS A 198 -21.27 12.20 -4.17
N GLN A 199 -21.33 11.95 -5.48
CA GLN A 199 -22.02 10.77 -6.01
C GLN A 199 -21.36 9.47 -5.54
N ALA A 200 -20.02 9.43 -5.48
CA ALA A 200 -19.31 8.28 -4.94
C ALA A 200 -19.64 8.02 -3.47
N GLU A 201 -19.79 9.08 -2.65
CA GLU A 201 -20.21 8.97 -1.24
C GLU A 201 -21.62 8.40 -1.10
N GLU A 202 -22.55 8.82 -1.95
CA GLU A 202 -23.93 8.31 -1.97
C GLU A 202 -24.01 6.81 -2.30
N GLY A 203 -23.04 6.30 -3.06
CA GLY A 203 -22.90 4.87 -3.38
C GLY A 203 -22.29 4.02 -2.29
N VAL A 204 -21.75 4.62 -1.22
CA VAL A 204 -21.16 3.90 -0.08
C VAL A 204 -22.22 3.68 0.98
N PRO A 205 -22.48 2.44 1.47
CA PRO A 205 -23.44 2.18 2.55
C PRO A 205 -23.24 3.03 3.82
N LEU A 206 -22.00 3.34 4.19
CA LEU A 206 -21.70 4.26 5.30
C LEU A 206 -21.89 5.74 4.95
N GLY A 207 -22.30 6.10 3.73
CA GLY A 207 -22.64 7.45 3.31
C GLY A 207 -21.46 8.42 3.20
N ARG A 208 -20.22 7.95 3.17
CA ARG A 208 -19.02 8.78 3.07
C ARG A 208 -17.82 8.02 2.53
N LEU A 209 -16.84 8.75 2.04
CA LEU A 209 -15.51 8.19 1.79
C LEU A 209 -14.75 7.93 3.11
N ALA A 210 -13.79 7.02 3.05
CA ALA A 210 -12.89 6.75 4.18
C ALA A 210 -11.86 7.88 4.36
N GLU A 211 -11.44 8.09 5.59
CA GLU A 211 -10.23 8.84 5.89
C GLU A 211 -9.01 7.90 5.81
N PRO A 212 -7.82 8.37 5.37
CA PRO A 212 -6.63 7.53 5.26
C PRO A 212 -6.27 6.77 6.55
N LYS A 213 -6.54 7.36 7.72
CA LYS A 213 -6.32 6.72 9.02
C LYS A 213 -7.18 5.47 9.26
N GLU A 214 -8.34 5.36 8.60
CA GLU A 214 -9.22 4.19 8.74
C GLU A 214 -8.65 2.99 7.98
N ILE A 215 -8.01 3.24 6.84
CA ILE A 215 -7.26 2.22 6.10
C ILE A 215 -5.99 1.82 6.88
N ALA A 216 -5.30 2.81 7.45
CA ALA A 216 -4.13 2.57 8.29
C ALA A 216 -4.44 1.69 9.50
N ALA A 217 -5.62 1.80 10.11
CA ALA A 217 -6.05 0.97 11.23
C ALA A 217 -6.14 -0.52 10.84
N VAL A 218 -6.72 -0.83 9.67
CA VAL A 218 -6.76 -2.22 9.15
C VAL A 218 -5.35 -2.71 8.83
N THR A 219 -4.51 -1.86 8.25
CA THR A 219 -3.12 -2.18 7.94
C THR A 219 -2.33 -2.46 9.22
N THR A 220 -2.55 -1.69 10.30
CA THR A 220 -1.93 -1.90 11.62
C THR A 220 -2.35 -3.23 12.24
N PHE A 221 -3.63 -3.59 12.16
CA PHE A 221 -4.09 -4.93 12.58
C PHE A 221 -3.32 -6.03 11.84
N LEU A 222 -3.21 -5.94 10.52
CA LEU A 222 -2.49 -6.94 9.72
C LEU A 222 -0.98 -6.97 9.99
N ALA A 223 -0.39 -5.84 10.39
CA ALA A 223 1.01 -5.74 10.78
C ALA A 223 1.30 -6.39 12.14
N SER A 224 0.31 -6.44 13.01
CA SER A 224 0.44 -6.89 14.39
C SER A 224 0.30 -8.41 14.57
N ASP A 225 0.67 -8.89 15.75
CA ASP A 225 0.50 -10.30 16.14
C ASP A 225 -0.98 -10.71 16.29
N ALA A 226 -1.91 -9.74 16.41
CA ALA A 226 -3.35 -10.02 16.44
C ALA A 226 -3.86 -10.69 15.15
N SER A 227 -3.11 -10.55 14.03
CA SER A 227 -3.38 -11.20 12.75
C SER A 227 -2.50 -12.43 12.48
N SER A 228 -1.88 -13.04 13.50
CA SER A 228 -0.92 -14.14 13.36
C SER A 228 -1.44 -15.35 12.58
N TYR A 229 -2.76 -15.59 12.59
CA TYR A 229 -3.40 -16.69 11.84
C TYR A 229 -4.10 -16.22 10.55
N VAL A 230 -3.81 -14.99 10.10
CA VAL A 230 -4.37 -14.41 8.86
C VAL A 230 -3.31 -14.45 7.77
N ASN A 231 -3.55 -15.22 6.70
CA ASN A 231 -2.63 -15.35 5.57
C ASN A 231 -3.42 -15.59 4.26
N GLY A 232 -3.05 -14.91 3.19
CA GLY A 232 -3.72 -14.99 1.88
C GLY A 232 -5.09 -14.33 1.82
N ALA A 233 -5.47 -13.58 2.86
CA ALA A 233 -6.75 -12.92 2.96
C ALA A 233 -6.77 -11.54 2.30
N GLU A 234 -7.97 -11.12 1.88
CA GLU A 234 -8.25 -9.77 1.43
C GLU A 234 -9.25 -9.11 2.38
N PHE A 235 -8.86 -7.96 2.92
CA PHE A 235 -9.67 -7.16 3.82
C PHE A 235 -10.17 -5.91 3.10
N PHE A 236 -11.48 -5.82 2.91
CA PHE A 236 -12.11 -4.62 2.37
C PHE A 236 -12.30 -3.61 3.49
N ALA A 237 -11.77 -2.41 3.27
CA ALA A 237 -11.96 -1.23 4.13
C ALA A 237 -12.65 -0.16 3.27
N ASP A 238 -13.95 -0.34 3.02
CA ASP A 238 -14.66 0.33 1.92
C ASP A 238 -16.06 0.86 2.31
N GLY A 239 -16.41 0.77 3.58
CA GLY A 239 -17.75 1.19 4.04
C GLY A 239 -18.89 0.36 3.49
N GLY A 240 -18.62 -0.86 2.99
CA GLY A 240 -19.58 -1.77 2.38
C GLY A 240 -19.70 -1.66 0.86
N TYR A 241 -18.97 -0.75 0.22
CA TYR A 241 -19.13 -0.42 -1.21
C TYR A 241 -19.10 -1.62 -2.16
N ALA A 242 -18.17 -2.55 -1.95
CA ALA A 242 -18.02 -3.71 -2.83
C ALA A 242 -18.69 -4.99 -2.28
N GLN A 243 -19.35 -4.92 -1.13
CA GLN A 243 -19.88 -6.10 -0.42
C GLN A 243 -21.41 -6.24 -0.55
N VAL A 244 -22.12 -5.15 -0.80
CA VAL A 244 -23.61 -5.12 -0.88
C VAL A 244 -24.06 -4.29 -2.08
#